data_eaf5f65fffb2c0c82919171ffa782e0e
#
_entry.id   eaf5f65fffb2c0c82919171ffa782e0e
#
_cell.length_a   1.000
_cell.length_b   1.000
_cell.length_c   1.000
_cell.angle_alpha   90.00
_cell.angle_beta   90.00
_cell.angle_gamma   90.00
#
_symmetry.space_group_name_H-M   'P 1'
#
loop_
_entity.id
_entity.type
_entity.pdbx_description
1 polymer ?
#
loop_
_entity_poly.entity_id
_entity_poly.type
_entity_poly.pdbx_seq_one_letter_code
_entity_poly.pdbx_strand_id
1 'polypeptide(L)'
;MTDPAPLSAQTSPLQRSRAIAPPIKPIRRKLTSVLAITLAMLMVVGQAIAPLPALAVEASIKPYLDRVIDEVSEFTLDNGMKFVVLERHSAPLVSFVTYANVGGVDEPDGLTGIAHFLEHLAFKGTTRIGTTDHDAEVPVMAEMDKIEVKRQKARDRGDTAEAERLRDELIALEAKAQPYVKQNEYGQIVEQAGGAGLNAATSADATFYFYSFPSNKLELWMSLESERFLDPVFREFYKEQKVILEERRLRTDNSPVGQAIEVFLDKAYDVHPYKRPVIGYNQDIRNLTRLDVQDFFETYYGPGNLTAAIVGDVDPAEVQRLAETYFGRFPTRPEPPSVIRKEPVQTAEKSVTIRLESQPWYFEGYHVPSTNDPDAQVYEAINRLLTSGRTSRFYQELVEGQQIALNADGFYGFPGDRFPTLMLLYALPAPGNDLDTIADAMHRELDKLKNELISSEDLERIKTQARASRLRMLDSNRGMANALAEVQVKTGDWRNLFRELDRIAAITPEDIQRVAQKTFKASNRTVCRLLPKDDTAE
;
A
#
# COMPACT_ATOMS: atom_id res chain seq x y z
N MET A 1 21.14 -31.45 -46.69
CA MET A 1 21.78 -30.37 -47.44
C MET A 1 21.38 -29.08 -46.76
N THR A 2 22.11 -28.32 -46.05
CA THR A 2 23.52 -28.16 -45.69
C THR A 2 23.52 -27.32 -44.41
N ASP A 3 24.18 -27.82 -43.39
CA ASP A 3 24.52 -27.07 -42.18
C ASP A 3 25.48 -25.92 -42.50
N PRO A 4 25.48 -24.83 -41.74
CA PRO A 4 26.73 -24.15 -41.48
C PRO A 4 27.11 -24.14 -39.99
N ALA A 5 28.39 -24.35 -39.78
CA ALA A 5 29.15 -24.56 -38.59
C ALA A 5 29.38 -23.29 -37.73
N PRO A 6 29.90 -23.43 -36.48
CA PRO A 6 29.97 -22.38 -35.48
C PRO A 6 31.24 -21.53 -35.58
N LEU A 7 31.14 -20.27 -35.22
CA LEU A 7 32.25 -19.32 -35.08
C LEU A 7 32.87 -19.35 -33.69
N SER A 8 34.16 -19.52 -33.69
CA SER A 8 35.07 -19.70 -32.58
C SER A 8 35.30 -18.42 -31.76
N ALA A 9 35.45 -18.63 -30.46
CA ALA A 9 35.96 -17.65 -29.50
C ALA A 9 37.46 -17.36 -29.71
N GLN A 10 37.83 -16.09 -29.72
CA GLN A 10 39.23 -15.67 -29.59
C GLN A 10 39.42 -14.97 -28.24
N THR A 11 40.24 -15.59 -27.41
CA THR A 11 40.81 -15.03 -26.18
C THR A 11 42.15 -14.38 -26.51
N SER A 12 42.38 -13.15 -26.03
CA SER A 12 43.71 -12.52 -26.02
C SER A 12 44.15 -12.24 -24.57
N PRO A 13 45.41 -12.57 -24.21
CA PRO A 13 45.90 -12.36 -22.85
C PRO A 13 46.64 -11.02 -22.72
N LEU A 14 46.30 -10.25 -21.71
CA LEU A 14 47.05 -9.06 -21.29
C LEU A 14 48.12 -9.47 -20.26
N GLN A 15 49.38 -9.35 -20.66
CA GLN A 15 50.59 -9.51 -19.85
C GLN A 15 50.67 -8.39 -18.80
N ARG A 16 50.86 -8.75 -17.54
CA ARG A 16 51.27 -7.85 -16.47
C ARG A 16 52.79 -7.80 -16.40
N SER A 17 53.38 -6.67 -16.73
CA SER A 17 54.78 -6.37 -16.46
C SER A 17 54.95 -5.98 -14.98
N ARG A 18 55.83 -6.70 -14.26
CA ARG A 18 56.32 -6.35 -12.91
C ARG A 18 57.46 -5.37 -13.05
N ALA A 19 57.32 -4.17 -12.49
CA ALA A 19 58.41 -3.25 -12.23
C ALA A 19 59.02 -3.51 -10.84
N ILE A 20 60.31 -3.73 -10.79
CA ILE A 20 61.11 -3.96 -9.57
C ILE A 20 61.57 -2.59 -9.04
N ALA A 21 61.24 -2.26 -7.78
CA ALA A 21 61.73 -1.08 -7.08
C ALA A 21 63.02 -1.36 -6.30
N PRO A 22 63.98 -0.39 -6.23
CA PRO A 22 65.25 -0.60 -5.55
C PRO A 22 65.16 -0.47 -4.01
N PRO A 23 66.15 -0.97 -3.25
CA PRO A 23 66.12 -1.07 -1.80
C PRO A 23 66.37 0.24 -1.08
N ILE A 24 65.54 0.55 -0.08
CA ILE A 24 65.69 1.73 0.81
C ILE A 24 66.58 1.40 1.99
N LYS A 25 67.63 2.20 2.24
CA LYS A 25 68.50 2.12 3.41
C LYS A 25 67.81 2.65 4.68
N PRO A 26 68.09 2.10 5.87
CA PRO A 26 67.45 2.51 7.11
C PRO A 26 68.04 3.80 7.68
N ILE A 27 67.23 4.84 7.86
CA ILE A 27 67.54 6.03 8.67
C ILE A 27 66.99 5.80 10.08
N ARG A 28 67.86 5.44 11.00
CA ARG A 28 67.57 5.41 12.43
C ARG A 28 67.94 6.71 13.11
N ARG A 29 67.07 7.13 14.06
CA ARG A 29 67.22 8.20 15.07
C ARG A 29 66.88 9.63 14.64
N LYS A 30 65.64 10.00 14.94
CA LYS A 30 65.15 11.25 15.56
C LYS A 30 63.61 11.40 15.47
N LEU A 31 62.86 10.32 15.70
CA LEU A 31 61.38 10.36 15.63
C LEU A 31 60.64 10.07 16.96
N THR A 32 61.34 9.96 18.08
CA THR A 32 60.70 9.62 19.35
C THR A 32 60.20 10.80 20.18
N SER A 33 60.63 12.03 19.87
CA SER A 33 60.19 13.22 20.63
C SER A 33 58.96 13.95 20.04
N VAL A 34 58.71 13.82 18.73
CA VAL A 34 57.57 14.48 18.08
C VAL A 34 56.29 13.65 18.23
N LEU A 35 56.40 12.31 18.28
CA LEU A 35 55.25 11.44 18.43
C LEU A 35 54.62 11.50 19.85
N ALA A 36 55.43 11.76 20.89
CA ALA A 36 54.94 11.89 22.26
C ALA A 36 54.15 13.20 22.51
N ILE A 37 54.51 14.28 21.84
CA ILE A 37 53.83 15.57 21.97
C ILE A 37 52.52 15.58 21.17
N THR A 38 52.44 14.91 20.02
CA THR A 38 51.21 14.78 19.22
C THR A 38 50.21 13.84 19.89
N LEU A 39 50.65 12.78 20.57
CA LEU A 39 49.74 11.88 21.31
C LEU A 39 49.20 12.56 22.60
N ALA A 40 49.96 13.41 23.27
CA ALA A 40 49.51 14.16 24.43
C ALA A 40 48.51 15.28 24.06
N MET A 41 48.64 15.93 22.88
CA MET A 41 47.66 16.89 22.39
C MET A 41 46.36 16.20 21.92
N LEU A 42 46.42 15.01 21.36
CA LEU A 42 45.24 14.24 20.99
C LEU A 42 44.45 13.71 22.20
N MET A 43 45.09 13.46 23.35
CA MET A 43 44.40 13.07 24.58
C MET A 43 43.72 14.23 25.32
N VAL A 44 44.18 15.47 25.13
CA VAL A 44 43.54 16.66 25.76
C VAL A 44 42.36 17.18 24.93
N VAL A 45 42.33 16.93 23.61
CA VAL A 45 41.18 17.26 22.76
C VAL A 45 40.07 16.20 22.84
N GLY A 46 40.40 14.97 23.26
CA GLY A 46 39.44 13.88 23.41
C GLY A 46 38.53 13.95 24.65
N GLN A 47 38.76 14.88 25.61
CA GLN A 47 37.95 14.99 26.83
C GLN A 47 36.90 16.12 26.83
N ALA A 48 36.74 16.83 25.72
CA ALA A 48 35.78 17.93 25.61
C ALA A 48 34.62 17.68 24.65
N ILE A 49 34.46 16.46 24.12
CA ILE A 49 33.23 16.05 23.41
C ILE A 49 32.38 15.28 24.41
N ALA A 50 31.68 16.03 25.30
CA ALA A 50 30.56 15.47 26.00
C ALA A 50 29.52 15.01 24.94
N PRO A 51 28.91 13.82 25.07
CA PRO A 51 27.81 13.45 24.19
C PRO A 51 26.72 14.53 24.34
N LEU A 52 26.44 15.24 23.27
CA LEU A 52 25.30 16.14 23.23
C LEU A 52 24.07 15.31 23.64
N PRO A 53 23.31 15.72 24.66
CA PRO A 53 22.18 14.95 25.11
C PRO A 53 21.16 14.83 23.96
N ALA A 54 20.56 13.66 23.80
CA ALA A 54 19.53 13.37 22.80
C ALA A 54 18.37 14.40 22.79
N LEU A 55 18.17 15.13 23.88
CA LEU A 55 17.26 16.28 24.04
C LEU A 55 17.51 17.44 23.06
N ALA A 56 18.74 17.63 22.58
CA ALA A 56 19.05 18.70 21.62
C ALA A 56 18.54 18.42 20.20
N VAL A 57 18.33 17.13 19.86
CA VAL A 57 17.77 16.73 18.56
C VAL A 57 16.26 16.88 18.56
N GLU A 58 15.59 16.62 19.67
CA GLU A 58 14.14 16.82 19.82
C GLU A 58 13.71 18.28 19.69
N ALA A 59 14.46 19.21 20.29
CA ALA A 59 14.19 20.64 20.20
C ALA A 59 14.33 21.21 18.77
N SER A 60 15.00 20.50 17.85
CA SER A 60 15.24 20.99 16.50
C SER A 60 14.16 20.58 15.47
N ILE A 61 13.36 19.54 15.75
CA ILE A 61 12.37 19.03 14.79
C ILE A 61 11.04 19.77 14.92
N LYS A 62 10.59 20.10 16.12
CA LYS A 62 9.30 20.74 16.35
C LYS A 62 9.14 22.06 15.60
N PRO A 63 10.10 23.01 15.61
CA PRO A 63 10.00 24.25 14.83
C PRO A 63 9.92 24.01 13.32
N TYR A 64 10.50 22.92 12.81
CA TYR A 64 10.36 22.54 11.40
C TYR A 64 8.94 22.03 11.10
N LEU A 65 8.41 21.17 11.95
CA LEU A 65 7.06 20.63 11.78
C LEU A 65 6.00 21.73 11.94
N ASP A 66 6.14 22.62 12.91
CA ASP A 66 5.25 23.77 13.12
C ASP A 66 5.22 24.66 11.87
N ARG A 67 6.39 24.92 11.26
CA ARG A 67 6.47 25.67 10.00
C ARG A 67 5.75 24.94 8.85
N VAL A 68 5.96 23.63 8.70
CA VAL A 68 5.27 22.85 7.65
C VAL A 68 3.76 22.88 7.86
N ILE A 69 3.28 22.84 9.12
CA ILE A 69 1.85 22.97 9.42
C ILE A 69 1.31 24.34 8.99
N ASP A 70 2.07 25.40 9.24
CA ASP A 70 1.68 26.78 8.87
C ASP A 70 1.70 26.99 7.33
N GLU A 71 2.49 26.21 6.59
CA GLU A 71 2.60 26.26 5.13
C GLU A 71 1.51 25.43 4.42
N VAL A 72 0.76 24.57 5.12
CA VAL A 72 -0.34 23.81 4.54
C VAL A 72 -1.59 24.65 4.45
N SER A 73 -2.12 24.80 3.25
CA SER A 73 -3.42 25.40 2.98
C SER A 73 -4.48 24.32 2.75
N GLU A 74 -5.70 24.56 3.24
CA GLU A 74 -6.84 23.67 2.98
C GLU A 74 -8.08 24.48 2.57
N PHE A 75 -8.84 23.94 1.64
CA PHE A 75 -10.14 24.50 1.26
C PHE A 75 -11.09 23.38 0.80
N THR A 76 -12.39 23.70 0.85
CA THR A 76 -13.45 22.81 0.37
C THR A 76 -14.26 23.55 -0.67
N LEU A 77 -14.51 22.95 -1.82
CA LEU A 77 -15.38 23.50 -2.85
C LEU A 77 -16.84 23.41 -2.42
N ASP A 78 -17.71 24.23 -3.03
CA ASP A 78 -19.15 24.25 -2.73
C ASP A 78 -19.83 22.87 -2.93
N ASN A 79 -19.27 22.02 -3.79
CA ASN A 79 -19.77 20.66 -4.01
C ASN A 79 -19.26 19.64 -3.00
N GLY A 80 -18.42 20.04 -2.06
CA GLY A 80 -17.89 19.20 -0.96
C GLY A 80 -16.52 18.59 -1.20
N MET A 81 -15.91 18.72 -2.38
CA MET A 81 -14.56 18.19 -2.63
C MET A 81 -13.52 18.98 -1.85
N LYS A 82 -12.61 18.25 -1.17
CA LYS A 82 -11.56 18.83 -0.32
C LYS A 82 -10.21 18.86 -1.01
N PHE A 83 -9.47 19.92 -0.72
CA PHE A 83 -8.10 20.12 -1.18
C PHE A 83 -7.18 20.43 0.00
N VAL A 84 -6.01 19.77 0.02
CA VAL A 84 -4.93 20.03 0.96
C VAL A 84 -3.69 20.36 0.14
N VAL A 85 -3.15 21.55 0.30
CA VAL A 85 -2.06 22.07 -0.54
C VAL A 85 -0.86 22.43 0.33
N LEU A 86 0.30 21.91 -0.02
CA LEU A 86 1.56 22.30 0.60
C LEU A 86 2.52 22.85 -0.45
N GLU A 87 2.82 24.14 -0.33
CA GLU A 87 3.77 24.85 -1.18
C GLU A 87 5.22 24.46 -0.85
N ARG A 88 6.00 24.06 -1.87
CA ARG A 88 7.42 23.70 -1.76
C ARG A 88 8.18 24.05 -3.03
N HIS A 89 9.11 25.01 -2.96
CA HIS A 89 9.86 25.51 -4.09
C HIS A 89 11.29 24.91 -4.24
N SER A 90 11.56 23.77 -3.58
CA SER A 90 12.89 23.14 -3.65
C SER A 90 13.24 22.56 -5.03
N ALA A 91 12.23 22.23 -5.83
CA ALA A 91 12.33 21.76 -7.21
C ALA A 91 11.07 22.15 -7.99
N PRO A 92 11.15 22.41 -9.32
CA PRO A 92 10.00 22.78 -10.15
C PRO A 92 9.11 21.57 -10.47
N LEU A 93 8.67 20.86 -9.43
CA LEU A 93 7.87 19.62 -9.50
C LEU A 93 6.71 19.69 -8.53
N VAL A 94 5.57 19.14 -8.95
CA VAL A 94 4.37 18.98 -8.13
C VAL A 94 3.92 17.53 -8.13
N SER A 95 3.61 17.01 -6.96
CA SER A 95 3.01 15.69 -6.78
C SER A 95 1.54 15.83 -6.39
N PHE A 96 0.71 15.02 -6.99
CA PHE A 96 -0.74 15.01 -6.84
C PHE A 96 -1.21 13.65 -6.37
N VAL A 97 -2.16 13.67 -5.44
CA VAL A 97 -2.87 12.48 -4.97
C VAL A 97 -4.36 12.83 -4.91
N THR A 98 -5.18 12.07 -5.61
CA THR A 98 -6.63 12.08 -5.45
C THR A 98 -7.04 10.84 -4.69
N TYR A 99 -7.59 11.01 -3.51
CA TYR A 99 -8.02 9.96 -2.61
C TYR A 99 -9.55 9.86 -2.63
N ALA A 100 -10.06 8.72 -3.08
CA ALA A 100 -11.47 8.36 -2.99
C ALA A 100 -11.67 7.49 -1.74
N ASN A 101 -12.55 7.91 -0.84
CA ASN A 101 -12.85 7.22 0.41
C ASN A 101 -13.79 6.03 0.15
N VAL A 102 -13.34 5.13 -0.72
CA VAL A 102 -14.04 3.92 -1.13
C VAL A 102 -13.05 2.82 -1.50
N GLY A 103 -13.23 1.62 -0.94
CA GLY A 103 -12.40 0.46 -1.18
C GLY A 103 -13.19 -0.85 -1.08
N GLY A 104 -12.50 -1.97 -0.93
CA GLY A 104 -13.13 -3.29 -0.86
C GLY A 104 -14.17 -3.45 0.26
N VAL A 105 -14.06 -2.67 1.34
CA VAL A 105 -15.00 -2.69 2.47
C VAL A 105 -16.38 -2.12 2.12
N ASP A 106 -16.44 -1.23 1.13
CA ASP A 106 -17.66 -0.54 0.71
C ASP A 106 -18.45 -1.31 -0.37
N GLU A 107 -17.87 -2.38 -0.91
CA GLU A 107 -18.49 -3.17 -1.98
C GLU A 107 -19.76 -3.89 -1.53
N PRO A 108 -20.82 -3.91 -2.33
CA PRO A 108 -21.99 -4.73 -2.08
C PRO A 108 -21.67 -6.25 -2.13
N ASP A 109 -22.47 -7.06 -1.43
CA ASP A 109 -22.37 -8.52 -1.55
C ASP A 109 -22.63 -8.98 -2.99
N GLY A 110 -21.80 -9.87 -3.51
CA GLY A 110 -21.88 -10.36 -4.89
C GLY A 110 -21.22 -9.48 -5.94
N LEU A 111 -20.66 -8.31 -5.53
CA LEU A 111 -19.95 -7.39 -6.41
C LEU A 111 -18.51 -7.15 -5.92
N THR A 112 -17.89 -8.13 -5.25
CA THR A 112 -16.53 -7.98 -4.73
C THR A 112 -15.52 -7.81 -5.86
N GLY A 113 -14.53 -6.93 -5.64
CA GLY A 113 -13.53 -6.54 -6.64
C GLY A 113 -13.95 -5.37 -7.52
N ILE A 114 -15.16 -4.82 -7.34
CA ILE A 114 -15.65 -3.72 -8.18
C ILE A 114 -14.86 -2.42 -7.97
N ALA A 115 -14.38 -2.15 -6.76
CA ALA A 115 -13.54 -1.00 -6.47
C ALA A 115 -12.19 -1.08 -7.21
N HIS A 116 -11.55 -2.24 -7.19
CA HIS A 116 -10.32 -2.52 -7.93
C HIS A 116 -10.56 -2.51 -9.45
N PHE A 117 -11.69 -3.04 -9.91
CA PHE A 117 -12.06 -2.99 -11.31
C PHE A 117 -12.22 -1.55 -11.82
N LEU A 118 -12.89 -0.71 -11.02
CA LEU A 118 -13.07 0.71 -11.34
C LEU A 118 -11.73 1.45 -11.40
N GLU A 119 -10.75 1.10 -10.55
CA GLU A 119 -9.39 1.62 -10.63
C GLU A 119 -8.79 1.41 -12.02
N HIS A 120 -8.87 0.19 -12.57
CA HIS A 120 -8.39 -0.13 -13.92
C HIS A 120 -9.12 0.68 -15.00
N LEU A 121 -10.44 0.81 -14.86
CA LEU A 121 -11.26 1.54 -15.84
C LEU A 121 -11.07 3.05 -15.78
N ALA A 122 -10.63 3.61 -14.67
CA ALA A 122 -10.36 5.04 -14.52
C ALA A 122 -9.22 5.56 -15.42
N PHE A 123 -8.42 4.67 -16.02
CA PHE A 123 -7.39 5.02 -17.01
C PHE A 123 -7.84 4.86 -18.46
N LYS A 124 -9.07 4.40 -18.70
CA LYS A 124 -9.60 4.19 -20.06
C LYS A 124 -10.04 5.46 -20.76
N GLY A 125 -10.07 6.57 -20.01
CA GLY A 125 -10.34 7.91 -20.53
C GLY A 125 -11.80 8.35 -20.40
N THR A 126 -12.18 9.28 -21.23
CA THR A 126 -13.43 10.04 -21.15
C THR A 126 -14.16 10.03 -22.50
N THR A 127 -15.21 10.84 -22.67
CA THR A 127 -15.84 11.05 -23.99
C THR A 127 -14.88 11.69 -25.01
N ARG A 128 -13.76 12.28 -24.57
CA ARG A 128 -12.78 12.98 -25.42
C ARG A 128 -11.39 12.31 -25.46
N ILE A 129 -11.01 11.62 -24.42
CA ILE A 129 -9.72 10.93 -24.29
C ILE A 129 -9.94 9.42 -24.36
N GLY A 130 -9.11 8.70 -25.09
CA GLY A 130 -9.20 7.25 -25.22
C GLY A 130 -10.13 6.77 -26.32
N THR A 131 -10.68 7.69 -27.12
CA THR A 131 -11.57 7.36 -28.25
C THR A 131 -11.22 8.16 -29.51
N THR A 132 -11.49 7.57 -30.66
CA THR A 132 -11.43 8.25 -31.98
C THR A 132 -12.77 8.86 -32.37
N ASP A 133 -13.88 8.26 -31.89
CA ASP A 133 -15.26 8.68 -32.18
C ASP A 133 -16.18 8.12 -31.08
N HIS A 134 -16.46 8.94 -30.07
CA HIS A 134 -17.30 8.55 -28.94
C HIS A 134 -18.75 8.28 -29.36
N ASP A 135 -19.31 9.09 -30.26
CA ASP A 135 -20.71 8.96 -30.69
C ASP A 135 -20.94 7.63 -31.42
N ALA A 136 -19.95 7.15 -32.18
CA ALA A 136 -19.99 5.87 -32.84
C ALA A 136 -19.68 4.68 -31.85
N GLU A 137 -18.92 4.92 -30.78
CA GLU A 137 -18.59 3.93 -29.75
C GLU A 137 -19.79 3.59 -28.85
N VAL A 138 -20.57 4.59 -28.43
CA VAL A 138 -21.69 4.46 -27.47
C VAL A 138 -22.70 3.37 -27.85
N PRO A 139 -23.25 3.32 -29.08
CA PRO A 139 -24.24 2.29 -29.43
C PRO A 139 -23.67 0.88 -29.41
N VAL A 140 -22.38 0.71 -29.69
CA VAL A 140 -21.71 -0.61 -29.63
C VAL A 140 -21.58 -1.06 -28.17
N MET A 141 -21.14 -0.17 -27.26
CA MET A 141 -21.08 -0.47 -25.82
C MET A 141 -22.46 -0.80 -25.25
N ALA A 142 -23.50 -0.03 -25.62
CA ALA A 142 -24.85 -0.29 -25.16
C ALA A 142 -25.40 -1.66 -25.66
N GLU A 143 -25.00 -2.11 -26.82
CA GLU A 143 -25.39 -3.44 -27.32
C GLU A 143 -24.62 -4.54 -26.58
N MET A 144 -23.34 -4.32 -26.27
CA MET A 144 -22.55 -5.25 -25.44
C MET A 144 -23.20 -5.46 -24.06
N ASP A 145 -23.68 -4.38 -23.40
CA ASP A 145 -24.38 -4.48 -22.11
C ASP A 145 -25.65 -5.34 -22.24
N LYS A 146 -26.45 -5.14 -23.28
CA LYS A 146 -27.67 -5.95 -23.50
C LYS A 146 -27.36 -7.43 -23.73
N ILE A 147 -26.30 -7.72 -24.48
CA ILE A 147 -25.86 -9.10 -24.72
C ILE A 147 -25.38 -9.73 -23.43
N GLU A 148 -24.61 -9.01 -22.60
CA GLU A 148 -24.14 -9.54 -21.32
C GLU A 148 -25.29 -9.84 -20.36
N VAL A 149 -26.28 -8.96 -20.23
CA VAL A 149 -27.47 -9.23 -19.41
C VAL A 149 -28.22 -10.48 -19.87
N LYS A 150 -28.33 -10.70 -21.20
CA LYS A 150 -28.91 -11.94 -21.73
C LYS A 150 -28.06 -13.17 -21.41
N ARG A 151 -26.73 -13.03 -21.53
CA ARG A 151 -25.78 -14.11 -21.24
C ARG A 151 -25.82 -14.52 -19.77
N GLN A 152 -25.89 -13.56 -18.84
CA GLN A 152 -26.06 -13.85 -17.42
C GLN A 152 -27.37 -14.63 -17.16
N LYS A 153 -28.49 -14.17 -17.70
CA LYS A 153 -29.77 -14.86 -17.60
C LYS A 153 -29.75 -16.29 -18.18
N ALA A 154 -28.98 -16.53 -19.25
CA ALA A 154 -28.80 -17.86 -19.81
C ALA A 154 -28.01 -18.77 -18.86
N ARG A 155 -26.92 -18.24 -18.27
CA ARG A 155 -26.13 -18.96 -17.25
C ARG A 155 -26.96 -19.31 -16.02
N ASP A 156 -27.75 -18.37 -15.50
CA ASP A 156 -28.61 -18.58 -14.32
C ASP A 156 -29.63 -19.68 -14.53
N ARG A 157 -30.10 -19.87 -15.77
CA ARG A 157 -30.99 -20.94 -16.17
C ARG A 157 -30.28 -22.26 -16.52
N GLY A 158 -28.94 -22.27 -16.48
CA GLY A 158 -28.14 -23.44 -16.89
C GLY A 158 -28.12 -23.68 -18.41
N ASP A 159 -28.53 -22.69 -19.22
CA ASP A 159 -28.50 -22.78 -20.68
C ASP A 159 -27.10 -22.43 -21.20
N THR A 160 -26.21 -23.43 -21.15
CA THR A 160 -24.82 -23.30 -21.52
C THR A 160 -24.64 -23.00 -23.02
N ALA A 161 -25.49 -23.58 -23.89
CA ALA A 161 -25.39 -23.37 -25.34
C ALA A 161 -25.72 -21.91 -25.71
N GLU A 162 -26.76 -21.35 -25.14
CA GLU A 162 -27.14 -19.96 -25.35
C GLU A 162 -26.11 -19.01 -24.71
N ALA A 163 -25.60 -19.33 -23.52
CA ALA A 163 -24.55 -18.53 -22.88
C ALA A 163 -23.24 -18.47 -23.71
N GLU A 164 -22.85 -19.57 -24.36
CA GLU A 164 -21.71 -19.61 -25.27
C GLU A 164 -21.96 -18.82 -26.55
N ARG A 165 -23.13 -18.98 -27.18
CA ARG A 165 -23.50 -18.20 -28.36
C ARG A 165 -23.44 -16.69 -28.09
N LEU A 166 -23.99 -16.25 -26.94
CA LEU A 166 -23.98 -14.83 -26.53
C LEU A 166 -22.56 -14.34 -26.18
N ARG A 167 -21.68 -15.21 -25.65
CA ARG A 167 -20.25 -14.89 -25.48
C ARG A 167 -19.59 -14.60 -26.82
N ASP A 168 -19.84 -15.41 -27.83
CA ASP A 168 -19.22 -15.23 -29.15
C ASP A 168 -19.75 -13.95 -29.83
N GLU A 169 -21.01 -13.60 -29.61
CA GLU A 169 -21.61 -12.34 -30.04
C GLU A 169 -20.96 -11.15 -29.33
N LEU A 170 -20.69 -11.25 -28.02
CA LEU A 170 -19.99 -10.23 -27.25
C LEU A 170 -18.56 -10.02 -27.77
N ILE A 171 -17.81 -11.09 -28.08
CA ILE A 171 -16.47 -11.00 -28.67
C ILE A 171 -16.52 -10.28 -30.03
N ALA A 172 -17.52 -10.53 -30.84
CA ALA A 172 -17.68 -9.84 -32.12
C ALA A 172 -17.95 -8.33 -31.94
N LEU A 173 -18.72 -7.97 -30.90
CA LEU A 173 -18.96 -6.56 -30.55
C LEU A 173 -17.71 -5.89 -29.97
N GLU A 174 -16.91 -6.59 -29.15
CA GLU A 174 -15.57 -6.11 -28.70
C GLU A 174 -14.70 -5.75 -29.92
N ALA A 175 -14.62 -6.65 -30.90
CA ALA A 175 -13.87 -6.41 -32.14
C ALA A 175 -14.41 -5.21 -32.95
N LYS A 176 -15.73 -4.99 -32.94
CA LYS A 176 -16.38 -3.84 -33.57
C LYS A 176 -16.09 -2.53 -32.84
N ALA A 177 -15.96 -2.56 -31.49
CA ALA A 177 -15.60 -1.38 -30.70
C ALA A 177 -14.12 -0.99 -30.81
N GLN A 178 -13.23 -1.95 -31.06
CA GLN A 178 -11.77 -1.77 -31.07
C GLN A 178 -11.27 -0.61 -31.95
N PRO A 179 -11.79 -0.32 -33.16
CA PRO A 179 -11.34 0.81 -33.97
C PRO A 179 -11.60 2.19 -33.35
N TYR A 180 -12.54 2.28 -32.42
CA TYR A 180 -12.82 3.53 -31.72
C TYR A 180 -11.86 3.78 -30.57
N VAL A 181 -11.15 2.77 -30.04
CA VAL A 181 -10.31 2.88 -28.87
C VAL A 181 -8.91 3.38 -29.23
N LYS A 182 -8.50 4.48 -28.59
CA LYS A 182 -7.10 4.91 -28.54
C LYS A 182 -6.44 4.37 -27.27
N GLN A 183 -5.62 3.36 -27.46
CA GLN A 183 -4.97 2.63 -26.37
C GLN A 183 -4.06 3.54 -25.53
N ASN A 184 -4.30 3.56 -24.21
CA ASN A 184 -3.48 4.28 -23.22
C ASN A 184 -3.27 5.79 -23.53
N GLU A 185 -4.22 6.45 -24.20
CA GLU A 185 -4.07 7.87 -24.56
C GLU A 185 -3.88 8.75 -23.33
N TYR A 186 -4.59 8.47 -22.23
CA TYR A 186 -4.41 9.17 -20.95
C TYR A 186 -2.96 9.12 -20.47
N GLY A 187 -2.37 7.92 -20.39
CA GLY A 187 -0.98 7.72 -20.00
C GLY A 187 0.00 8.41 -20.94
N GLN A 188 -0.25 8.36 -22.26
CA GLN A 188 0.58 9.04 -23.26
C GLN A 188 0.56 10.57 -23.10
N ILE A 189 -0.60 11.17 -22.82
CA ILE A 189 -0.70 12.62 -22.55
C ILE A 189 0.13 13.00 -21.33
N VAL A 190 0.02 12.22 -20.23
CA VAL A 190 0.78 12.44 -19.01
C VAL A 190 2.29 12.35 -19.28
N GLU A 191 2.72 11.29 -19.94
CA GLU A 191 4.14 11.03 -20.24
C GLU A 191 4.74 12.11 -21.17
N GLN A 192 4.04 12.48 -22.26
CA GLN A 192 4.46 13.52 -23.19
C GLN A 192 4.55 14.90 -22.54
N ALA A 193 3.75 15.16 -21.51
CA ALA A 193 3.80 16.38 -20.73
C ALA A 193 4.92 16.38 -19.66
N GLY A 194 5.71 15.31 -19.56
CA GLY A 194 6.77 15.16 -18.56
C GLY A 194 6.27 14.63 -17.22
N GLY A 195 5.08 14.04 -17.18
CA GLY A 195 4.53 13.40 -16.00
C GLY A 195 5.29 12.12 -15.65
N ALA A 196 5.40 11.83 -14.36
CA ALA A 196 6.10 10.67 -13.85
C ALA A 196 5.31 9.96 -12.75
N GLY A 197 5.43 8.62 -12.72
CA GLY A 197 4.87 7.79 -11.66
C GLY A 197 3.34 7.74 -11.66
N LEU A 198 2.69 7.91 -12.83
CA LEU A 198 1.25 7.72 -13.00
C LEU A 198 0.88 6.31 -12.57
N ASN A 199 0.05 6.21 -11.55
CA ASN A 199 -0.43 4.94 -11.02
C ASN A 199 -1.66 5.16 -10.14
N ALA A 200 -2.28 4.06 -9.72
CA ALA A 200 -3.31 4.05 -8.70
C ALA A 200 -3.14 2.82 -7.80
N ALA A 201 -3.88 2.75 -6.72
CA ALA A 201 -3.95 1.58 -5.87
C ALA A 201 -5.31 1.54 -5.16
N THR A 202 -5.87 0.35 -5.07
CA THR A 202 -7.06 0.05 -4.29
C THR A 202 -6.68 -0.81 -3.08
N SER A 203 -7.15 -0.38 -1.93
CA SER A 203 -7.03 -1.10 -0.66
C SER A 203 -8.40 -1.56 -0.15
N ALA A 204 -8.43 -2.17 1.02
CA ALA A 204 -9.69 -2.46 1.68
C ALA A 204 -10.49 -1.16 1.99
N ASP A 205 -9.81 -0.04 2.25
CA ASP A 205 -10.44 1.19 2.76
C ASP A 205 -10.59 2.31 1.74
N ALA A 206 -9.79 2.30 0.66
CA ALA A 206 -9.69 3.43 -0.24
C ALA A 206 -9.15 3.06 -1.62
N THR A 207 -9.44 3.93 -2.57
CA THR A 207 -8.79 3.96 -3.88
C THR A 207 -8.13 5.32 -4.07
N PHE A 208 -6.87 5.34 -4.48
CA PHE A 208 -6.15 6.60 -4.68
C PHE A 208 -5.35 6.60 -5.97
N TYR A 209 -5.31 7.76 -6.61
CA TYR A 209 -4.68 8.02 -7.91
C TYR A 209 -3.55 9.02 -7.69
N PHE A 210 -2.38 8.78 -8.26
CA PHE A 210 -1.24 9.64 -8.00
C PHE A 210 -0.26 9.71 -9.17
N TYR A 211 0.33 10.87 -9.38
CA TYR A 211 1.45 11.13 -10.28
C TYR A 211 2.06 12.50 -10.00
N SER A 212 3.16 12.81 -10.66
CA SER A 212 3.85 14.10 -10.53
C SER A 212 4.04 14.73 -11.88
N PHE A 213 3.99 16.07 -11.92
CA PHE A 213 4.28 16.86 -13.10
C PHE A 213 5.33 17.94 -12.82
N PRO A 214 6.00 18.47 -13.86
CA PRO A 214 6.63 19.80 -13.80
C PRO A 214 5.61 20.85 -13.35
N SER A 215 6.02 21.84 -12.57
CA SER A 215 5.10 22.83 -11.95
C SER A 215 4.25 23.60 -12.98
N ASN A 216 4.80 23.86 -14.18
CA ASN A 216 4.06 24.51 -15.28
C ASN A 216 2.96 23.64 -15.93
N LYS A 217 2.68 22.45 -15.38
CA LYS A 217 1.62 21.54 -15.84
C LYS A 217 0.48 21.38 -14.83
N LEU A 218 0.40 22.25 -13.82
CA LEU A 218 -0.67 22.24 -12.83
C LEU A 218 -2.06 22.24 -13.48
N GLU A 219 -2.32 23.13 -14.42
CA GLU A 219 -3.62 23.21 -15.10
C GLU A 219 -3.92 21.98 -15.96
N LEU A 220 -2.91 21.35 -16.56
CA LEU A 220 -3.09 20.09 -17.27
C LEU A 220 -3.55 18.98 -16.30
N TRP A 221 -2.96 18.92 -15.10
CA TRP A 221 -3.41 17.99 -14.08
C TRP A 221 -4.87 18.24 -13.69
N MET A 222 -5.22 19.52 -13.43
CA MET A 222 -6.60 19.90 -13.09
C MET A 222 -7.59 19.45 -14.17
N SER A 223 -7.23 19.63 -15.44
CA SER A 223 -8.06 19.21 -16.57
C SER A 223 -8.21 17.70 -16.67
N LEU A 224 -7.09 16.96 -16.64
CA LEU A 224 -7.10 15.50 -16.79
C LEU A 224 -7.80 14.81 -15.62
N GLU A 225 -7.48 15.23 -14.40
CA GLU A 225 -8.00 14.58 -13.19
C GLU A 225 -9.48 14.91 -12.99
N SER A 226 -9.92 16.14 -13.27
CA SER A 226 -11.34 16.48 -13.19
C SER A 226 -12.16 15.69 -14.20
N GLU A 227 -11.72 15.58 -15.44
CA GLU A 227 -12.45 14.83 -16.47
C GLU A 227 -12.53 13.32 -16.14
N ARG A 228 -11.51 12.73 -15.52
CA ARG A 228 -11.52 11.35 -15.03
C ARG A 228 -12.74 11.04 -14.14
N PHE A 229 -13.15 12.00 -13.30
CA PHE A 229 -14.24 11.82 -12.34
C PHE A 229 -15.55 12.51 -12.79
N LEU A 230 -15.49 13.44 -13.73
CA LEU A 230 -16.68 14.11 -14.24
C LEU A 230 -17.33 13.34 -15.39
N ASP A 231 -16.51 12.81 -16.29
CA ASP A 231 -16.97 12.27 -17.59
C ASP A 231 -16.26 10.93 -17.94
N PRO A 232 -16.17 9.96 -17.00
CA PRO A 232 -15.51 8.70 -17.28
C PRO A 232 -16.29 7.86 -18.28
N VAL A 233 -15.55 7.19 -19.17
CA VAL A 233 -16.12 6.16 -20.05
C VAL A 233 -15.48 4.82 -19.75
N PHE A 234 -16.26 3.88 -19.26
CA PHE A 234 -15.80 2.54 -18.89
C PHE A 234 -15.71 1.62 -20.13
N ARG A 235 -14.87 2.04 -21.09
CA ARG A 235 -14.62 1.27 -22.32
C ARG A 235 -13.69 0.08 -22.04
N GLU A 236 -13.66 -0.87 -22.96
CA GLU A 236 -12.87 -2.11 -22.85
C GLU A 236 -13.20 -2.94 -21.59
N PHE A 237 -14.40 -2.80 -21.01
CA PHE A 237 -14.79 -3.46 -19.76
C PHE A 237 -14.51 -4.98 -19.77
N TYR A 238 -14.96 -5.70 -20.79
CA TYR A 238 -14.81 -7.16 -20.85
C TYR A 238 -13.38 -7.61 -21.13
N LYS A 239 -12.57 -6.75 -21.73
CA LYS A 239 -11.12 -6.96 -21.87
C LYS A 239 -10.42 -6.81 -20.52
N GLU A 240 -10.75 -5.75 -19.76
CA GLU A 240 -10.21 -5.55 -18.41
C GLU A 240 -10.67 -6.64 -17.43
N GLN A 241 -11.90 -7.14 -17.56
CA GLN A 241 -12.37 -8.28 -16.78
C GLN A 241 -11.43 -9.49 -16.93
N LYS A 242 -10.97 -9.77 -18.14
CA LYS A 242 -10.00 -10.84 -18.40
C LYS A 242 -8.64 -10.55 -17.78
N VAL A 243 -8.19 -9.29 -17.80
CA VAL A 243 -6.94 -8.85 -17.17
C VAL A 243 -7.01 -9.04 -15.65
N ILE A 244 -8.09 -8.60 -15.01
CA ILE A 244 -8.27 -8.74 -13.56
C ILE A 244 -8.40 -10.20 -13.13
N LEU A 245 -9.09 -11.04 -13.91
CA LEU A 245 -9.14 -12.48 -13.66
C LEU A 245 -7.77 -13.14 -13.76
N GLU A 246 -6.93 -12.69 -14.70
CA GLU A 246 -5.56 -13.18 -14.82
C GLU A 246 -4.69 -12.68 -13.66
N GLU A 247 -4.86 -11.45 -13.23
CA GLU A 247 -4.19 -10.90 -12.05
C GLU A 247 -4.57 -11.67 -10.79
N ARG A 248 -5.87 -11.95 -10.59
CA ARG A 248 -6.33 -12.79 -9.49
C ARG A 248 -5.70 -14.20 -9.57
N ARG A 249 -5.65 -14.77 -10.77
CA ARG A 249 -5.01 -16.08 -10.98
C ARG A 249 -3.57 -16.08 -10.50
N LEU A 250 -2.82 -15.02 -10.82
CA LEU A 250 -1.40 -14.89 -10.44
C LEU A 250 -1.22 -14.58 -8.95
N ARG A 251 -2.03 -13.68 -8.39
CA ARG A 251 -1.85 -13.20 -7.01
C ARG A 251 -2.51 -14.09 -5.95
N THR A 252 -3.58 -14.79 -6.32
CA THR A 252 -4.39 -15.59 -5.38
C THR A 252 -4.49 -17.04 -5.82
N ASP A 253 -5.10 -17.33 -6.98
CA ASP A 253 -5.49 -18.71 -7.31
C ASP A 253 -4.27 -19.63 -7.52
N ASN A 254 -3.16 -19.12 -8.07
CA ASN A 254 -1.89 -19.83 -8.25
C ASN A 254 -0.84 -19.46 -7.17
N SER A 255 -1.22 -18.68 -6.17
CA SER A 255 -0.34 -18.28 -5.06
C SER A 255 -0.76 -18.98 -3.78
N PRO A 256 -0.01 -19.97 -3.27
CA PRO A 256 -0.36 -20.64 -2.02
C PRO A 256 -0.53 -19.68 -0.84
N VAL A 257 0.34 -18.66 -0.74
CA VAL A 257 0.25 -17.61 0.29
C VAL A 257 -0.98 -16.73 0.07
N GLY A 258 -1.30 -16.38 -1.19
CA GLY A 258 -2.51 -15.63 -1.53
C GLY A 258 -3.79 -16.36 -1.13
N GLN A 259 -3.87 -17.67 -1.41
CA GLN A 259 -4.98 -18.52 -0.95
C GLN A 259 -5.04 -18.61 0.58
N ALA A 260 -3.88 -18.74 1.24
CA ALA A 260 -3.82 -18.78 2.70
C ALA A 260 -4.35 -17.50 3.34
N ILE A 261 -4.01 -16.33 2.79
CA ILE A 261 -4.48 -15.03 3.27
C ILE A 261 -5.99 -14.90 3.06
N GLU A 262 -6.53 -15.31 1.90
CA GLU A 262 -7.98 -15.27 1.63
C GLU A 262 -8.74 -16.16 2.64
N VAL A 263 -8.28 -17.39 2.85
CA VAL A 263 -8.89 -18.32 3.84
C VAL A 263 -8.71 -17.81 5.28
N PHE A 264 -7.57 -17.21 5.59
CA PHE A 264 -7.31 -16.60 6.89
C PHE A 264 -8.28 -15.47 7.20
N LEU A 265 -8.49 -14.53 6.26
CA LEU A 265 -9.41 -13.42 6.42
C LEU A 265 -10.86 -13.88 6.54
N ASP A 266 -11.27 -14.85 5.72
CA ASP A 266 -12.62 -15.46 5.83
C ASP A 266 -12.85 -16.12 7.18
N LYS A 267 -11.79 -16.71 7.78
CA LYS A 267 -11.85 -17.30 9.11
C LYS A 267 -11.81 -16.27 10.24
N ALA A 268 -11.05 -15.18 10.06
CA ALA A 268 -10.89 -14.14 11.08
C ALA A 268 -12.17 -13.32 11.27
N TYR A 269 -12.86 -13.00 10.18
CA TYR A 269 -14.07 -12.19 10.22
C TYR A 269 -15.33 -13.02 9.92
N ASP A 270 -16.35 -12.88 10.75
CA ASP A 270 -17.63 -13.54 10.55
C ASP A 270 -18.54 -12.71 9.62
N VAL A 271 -18.63 -11.39 9.86
CA VAL A 271 -19.60 -10.53 9.16
C VAL A 271 -18.97 -9.27 8.53
N HIS A 272 -17.84 -8.78 9.04
CA HIS A 272 -17.25 -7.56 8.55
C HIS A 272 -16.67 -7.73 7.14
N PRO A 273 -16.84 -6.77 6.22
CA PRO A 273 -16.34 -6.89 4.84
C PRO A 273 -14.81 -7.04 4.70
N TYR A 274 -14.04 -6.80 5.73
CA TYR A 274 -12.59 -7.10 5.73
C TYR A 274 -12.24 -8.58 5.53
N LYS A 275 -13.22 -9.47 5.59
CA LYS A 275 -13.05 -10.88 5.17
C LYS A 275 -12.80 -11.07 3.67
N ARG A 276 -13.16 -10.08 2.85
CA ARG A 276 -13.13 -10.17 1.38
C ARG A 276 -11.77 -9.79 0.83
N PRO A 277 -11.29 -10.50 -0.22
CA PRO A 277 -10.11 -10.07 -0.94
C PRO A 277 -10.40 -8.79 -1.74
N VAL A 278 -9.50 -7.81 -1.70
CA VAL A 278 -9.63 -6.55 -2.45
C VAL A 278 -9.75 -6.78 -3.97
N ILE A 279 -9.06 -7.80 -4.48
CA ILE A 279 -9.17 -8.18 -5.90
C ILE A 279 -10.56 -8.77 -6.26
N GLY A 280 -11.36 -9.14 -5.27
CA GLY A 280 -12.68 -9.76 -5.43
C GLY A 280 -12.64 -11.28 -5.58
N TYR A 281 -13.79 -11.92 -5.35
CA TYR A 281 -13.94 -13.36 -5.62
C TYR A 281 -14.08 -13.63 -7.12
N ASN A 282 -13.52 -14.74 -7.59
CA ASN A 282 -13.53 -15.11 -9.01
C ASN A 282 -14.94 -15.09 -9.62
N GLN A 283 -15.94 -15.61 -8.86
CA GLN A 283 -17.31 -15.66 -9.33
C GLN A 283 -17.92 -14.25 -9.47
N ASP A 284 -17.67 -13.37 -8.50
CA ASP A 284 -18.18 -11.99 -8.54
C ASP A 284 -17.58 -11.24 -9.71
N ILE A 285 -16.25 -11.26 -9.87
CA ILE A 285 -15.56 -10.61 -11.00
C ILE A 285 -16.13 -11.06 -12.34
N ARG A 286 -16.42 -12.37 -12.51
CA ARG A 286 -17.03 -12.90 -13.75
C ARG A 286 -18.46 -12.44 -13.98
N ASN A 287 -19.16 -12.06 -12.93
CA ASN A 287 -20.55 -11.61 -13.00
C ASN A 287 -20.69 -10.09 -13.07
N LEU A 288 -19.64 -9.33 -12.73
CA LEU A 288 -19.67 -7.88 -12.85
C LEU A 288 -20.03 -7.45 -14.27
N THR A 289 -20.85 -6.43 -14.36
CA THR A 289 -21.21 -5.74 -15.60
C THR A 289 -20.69 -4.32 -15.62
N ARG A 290 -20.63 -3.71 -16.79
CA ARG A 290 -20.29 -2.29 -16.92
C ARG A 290 -21.29 -1.39 -16.19
N LEU A 291 -22.57 -1.80 -16.14
CA LEU A 291 -23.61 -1.07 -15.43
C LEU A 291 -23.39 -1.09 -13.91
N ASP A 292 -22.98 -2.25 -13.33
CA ASP A 292 -22.64 -2.32 -11.90
C ASP A 292 -21.51 -1.34 -11.55
N VAL A 293 -20.49 -1.24 -12.41
CA VAL A 293 -19.39 -0.30 -12.20
C VAL A 293 -19.89 1.15 -12.32
N GLN A 294 -20.78 1.45 -13.24
CA GLN A 294 -21.38 2.77 -13.37
C GLN A 294 -22.17 3.14 -12.11
N ASP A 295 -23.03 2.26 -11.63
CA ASP A 295 -23.82 2.47 -10.41
C ASP A 295 -22.93 2.64 -9.17
N PHE A 296 -21.83 1.85 -9.08
CA PHE A 296 -20.85 1.98 -8.01
C PHE A 296 -20.10 3.31 -8.08
N PHE A 297 -19.68 3.74 -9.27
CA PHE A 297 -19.06 5.03 -9.48
C PHE A 297 -20.01 6.17 -9.09
N GLU A 298 -21.26 6.14 -9.54
CA GLU A 298 -22.25 7.16 -9.21
C GLU A 298 -22.53 7.26 -7.71
N THR A 299 -22.47 6.13 -7.00
CA THR A 299 -22.70 6.06 -5.57
C THR A 299 -21.52 6.59 -4.75
N TYR A 300 -20.29 6.21 -5.11
CA TYR A 300 -19.13 6.42 -4.24
C TYR A 300 -18.16 7.52 -4.70
N TYR A 301 -18.15 7.89 -6.00
CA TYR A 301 -17.23 8.89 -6.53
C TYR A 301 -17.87 10.29 -6.63
N GLY A 302 -18.71 10.62 -5.64
CA GLY A 302 -19.20 11.98 -5.46
C GLY A 302 -18.10 12.91 -4.93
N PRO A 303 -18.15 14.23 -5.24
CA PRO A 303 -17.09 15.18 -4.85
C PRO A 303 -16.86 15.23 -3.34
N GLY A 304 -17.91 15.10 -2.52
CA GLY A 304 -17.79 15.08 -1.05
C GLY A 304 -17.01 13.87 -0.51
N ASN A 305 -16.83 12.81 -1.33
CA ASN A 305 -16.07 11.61 -0.99
C ASN A 305 -14.64 11.60 -1.57
N LEU A 306 -14.25 12.70 -2.27
CA LEU A 306 -12.93 12.88 -2.87
C LEU A 306 -12.11 13.92 -2.10
N THR A 307 -10.84 13.63 -1.89
CA THR A 307 -9.86 14.56 -1.33
C THR A 307 -8.64 14.60 -2.23
N ALA A 308 -8.24 15.80 -2.67
CA ALA A 308 -7.01 16.00 -3.42
C ALA A 308 -5.92 16.59 -2.51
N ALA A 309 -4.73 16.00 -2.51
CA ALA A 309 -3.54 16.59 -1.92
C ALA A 309 -2.54 16.96 -3.00
N ILE A 310 -2.03 18.19 -2.93
CA ILE A 310 -1.13 18.80 -3.91
C ILE A 310 0.10 19.32 -3.16
N VAL A 311 1.27 18.79 -3.47
CA VAL A 311 2.52 19.16 -2.80
C VAL A 311 3.61 19.46 -3.81
N GLY A 312 4.19 20.64 -3.74
CA GLY A 312 5.29 21.04 -4.61
C GLY A 312 5.31 22.51 -4.95
N ASP A 313 5.91 22.84 -6.09
CA ASP A 313 6.10 24.19 -6.60
C ASP A 313 4.77 24.74 -7.19
N VAL A 314 3.90 25.19 -6.31
CA VAL A 314 2.57 25.73 -6.61
C VAL A 314 2.25 26.93 -5.74
N ASP A 315 1.38 27.82 -6.23
CA ASP A 315 0.73 28.87 -5.45
C ASP A 315 -0.66 28.35 -4.99
N PRO A 316 -0.94 28.27 -3.68
CA PRO A 316 -2.23 27.81 -3.16
C PRO A 316 -3.45 28.57 -3.68
N ALA A 317 -3.34 29.89 -3.91
CA ALA A 317 -4.44 30.68 -4.47
C ALA A 317 -4.73 30.32 -5.92
N GLU A 318 -3.68 30.04 -6.71
CA GLU A 318 -3.84 29.55 -8.09
C GLU A 318 -4.42 28.13 -8.11
N VAL A 319 -3.98 27.25 -7.19
CA VAL A 319 -4.58 25.92 -7.02
C VAL A 319 -6.07 26.03 -6.74
N GLN A 320 -6.49 26.89 -5.81
CA GLN A 320 -7.90 27.09 -5.48
C GLN A 320 -8.68 27.59 -6.69
N ARG A 321 -8.20 28.61 -7.37
CA ARG A 321 -8.86 29.17 -8.58
C ARG A 321 -9.06 28.11 -9.67
N LEU A 322 -8.04 27.29 -9.93
CA LEU A 322 -8.13 26.20 -10.90
C LEU A 322 -9.06 25.08 -10.42
N ALA A 323 -9.02 24.73 -9.13
CA ALA A 323 -9.91 23.72 -8.55
C ALA A 323 -11.39 24.15 -8.71
N GLU A 324 -11.73 25.40 -8.42
CA GLU A 324 -13.07 25.96 -8.65
C GLU A 324 -13.49 25.85 -10.12
N THR A 325 -12.57 26.15 -11.05
CA THR A 325 -12.82 26.09 -12.49
C THR A 325 -13.08 24.67 -13.00
N TYR A 326 -12.26 23.72 -12.57
CA TYR A 326 -12.26 22.36 -13.12
C TYR A 326 -13.14 21.40 -12.31
N PHE A 327 -12.98 21.35 -11.00
CA PHE A 327 -13.71 20.43 -10.11
C PHE A 327 -15.02 21.02 -9.59
N GLY A 328 -15.18 22.34 -9.59
CA GLY A 328 -16.45 23.00 -9.25
C GLY A 328 -17.61 22.62 -10.17
N ARG A 329 -17.32 22.06 -11.35
CA ARG A 329 -18.32 21.52 -12.30
C ARG A 329 -18.99 20.23 -11.83
N PHE A 330 -18.44 19.54 -10.84
CA PHE A 330 -19.01 18.28 -10.37
C PHE A 330 -20.33 18.54 -9.66
N PRO A 331 -21.40 17.81 -10.03
CA PRO A 331 -22.65 17.90 -9.31
C PRO A 331 -22.48 17.39 -7.89
N THR A 332 -23.05 18.08 -6.91
CA THR A 332 -23.15 17.58 -5.54
C THR A 332 -23.91 16.26 -5.55
N ARG A 333 -23.39 15.26 -4.82
CA ARG A 333 -24.00 13.94 -4.66
C ARG A 333 -24.28 13.66 -3.19
N PRO A 334 -25.27 12.80 -2.88
CA PRO A 334 -25.46 12.33 -1.50
C PRO A 334 -24.21 11.65 -0.94
N GLU A 335 -24.07 11.67 0.39
CA GLU A 335 -23.03 10.87 1.04
C GLU A 335 -23.22 9.38 0.73
N PRO A 336 -22.14 8.64 0.45
CA PRO A 336 -22.21 7.20 0.24
C PRO A 336 -22.79 6.46 1.46
N PRO A 337 -23.41 5.29 1.27
CA PRO A 337 -23.90 4.49 2.38
C PRO A 337 -22.77 4.06 3.31
N SER A 338 -23.00 4.16 4.62
CA SER A 338 -22.03 3.74 5.63
C SER A 338 -21.93 2.23 5.73
N VAL A 339 -20.72 1.72 6.02
CA VAL A 339 -20.53 0.31 6.38
C VAL A 339 -21.10 0.06 7.78
N ILE A 340 -22.20 -0.63 7.87
CA ILE A 340 -22.95 -0.86 9.12
C ILE A 340 -22.65 -2.22 9.79
N ARG A 341 -21.91 -3.10 9.12
CA ARG A 341 -21.59 -4.45 9.64
C ARG A 341 -20.46 -4.37 10.67
N LYS A 342 -20.83 -4.58 11.93
CA LYS A 342 -19.87 -4.61 13.03
C LYS A 342 -19.48 -6.04 13.34
N GLU A 343 -18.17 -6.33 13.34
CA GLU A 343 -17.66 -7.65 13.71
C GLU A 343 -17.96 -7.94 15.19
N PRO A 344 -18.52 -9.12 15.52
CA PRO A 344 -18.71 -9.52 16.91
C PRO A 344 -17.35 -9.75 17.61
N VAL A 345 -17.35 -9.59 18.94
CA VAL A 345 -16.16 -9.90 19.73
C VAL A 345 -15.89 -11.39 19.68
N GLN A 346 -14.69 -11.76 19.26
CA GLN A 346 -14.24 -13.16 19.26
C GLN A 346 -14.08 -13.67 20.68
N THR A 347 -14.61 -14.85 20.98
CA THR A 347 -14.63 -15.42 22.34
C THR A 347 -13.81 -16.71 22.46
N ALA A 348 -13.36 -17.28 21.36
CA ALA A 348 -12.53 -18.47 21.30
C ALA A 348 -11.52 -18.37 20.15
N GLU A 349 -10.41 -19.08 20.23
CA GLU A 349 -9.47 -19.20 19.14
C GLU A 349 -10.14 -19.79 17.89
N LYS A 350 -9.88 -19.17 16.74
CA LYS A 350 -10.25 -19.71 15.44
C LYS A 350 -9.00 -20.26 14.77
N SER A 351 -9.11 -21.40 14.09
CA SER A 351 -7.99 -21.96 13.34
C SER A 351 -8.43 -22.59 12.04
N VAL A 352 -7.52 -22.58 11.07
CA VAL A 352 -7.68 -23.24 9.78
C VAL A 352 -6.32 -23.78 9.32
N THR A 353 -6.34 -24.95 8.67
CA THR A 353 -5.17 -25.53 8.02
C THR A 353 -5.49 -25.79 6.57
N ILE A 354 -4.62 -25.34 5.67
CA ILE A 354 -4.71 -25.62 4.25
C ILE A 354 -3.44 -26.35 3.78
N ARG A 355 -3.58 -27.21 2.76
CA ARG A 355 -2.48 -27.99 2.20
C ARG A 355 -2.35 -27.71 0.71
N LEU A 356 -1.25 -27.10 0.32
CA LEU A 356 -0.97 -26.70 -1.06
C LEU A 356 0.48 -27.05 -1.43
N GLU A 357 0.82 -26.98 -2.70
CA GLU A 357 2.21 -27.07 -3.17
C GLU A 357 2.99 -25.82 -2.77
N SER A 358 3.50 -25.78 -1.55
CA SER A 358 4.18 -24.64 -0.94
C SER A 358 5.12 -25.07 0.17
N GLN A 359 6.05 -24.19 0.53
CA GLN A 359 6.70 -24.22 1.82
C GLN A 359 5.67 -23.97 2.93
N PRO A 360 5.87 -24.50 4.14
CA PRO A 360 4.99 -24.22 5.27
C PRO A 360 5.03 -22.73 5.65
N TRP A 361 3.88 -22.18 6.05
CA TRP A 361 3.76 -20.84 6.60
C TRP A 361 2.85 -20.83 7.82
N TYR A 362 3.20 -20.04 8.80
CA TYR A 362 2.39 -19.76 9.99
C TYR A 362 1.87 -18.33 9.95
N PHE A 363 0.57 -18.16 10.11
CA PHE A 363 -0.08 -16.85 10.23
C PHE A 363 -0.94 -16.84 11.49
N GLU A 364 -0.88 -15.76 12.25
CA GLU A 364 -1.82 -15.49 13.32
C GLU A 364 -2.24 -14.03 13.32
N GLY A 365 -3.49 -13.77 13.64
CA GLY A 365 -4.05 -12.42 13.71
C GLY A 365 -4.83 -12.21 14.98
N TYR A 366 -4.75 -11.00 15.50
CA TYR A 366 -5.47 -10.55 16.67
C TYR A 366 -6.33 -9.35 16.32
N HIS A 367 -7.62 -9.39 16.67
CA HIS A 367 -8.47 -8.22 16.50
C HIS A 367 -7.96 -7.05 17.34
N VAL A 368 -7.84 -5.91 16.70
CA VAL A 368 -7.34 -4.65 17.26
C VAL A 368 -8.24 -3.50 16.79
N PRO A 369 -8.27 -2.35 17.48
CA PRO A 369 -9.08 -1.22 17.07
C PRO A 369 -8.54 -0.55 15.78
N SER A 370 -9.37 0.35 15.22
CA SER A 370 -9.03 1.15 14.04
C SER A 370 -7.93 2.18 14.31
N THR A 371 -7.42 2.81 13.25
CA THR A 371 -6.41 3.88 13.32
C THR A 371 -6.86 5.10 14.14
N ASN A 372 -8.16 5.30 14.34
CA ASN A 372 -8.72 6.40 15.13
C ASN A 372 -8.79 6.12 16.64
N ASP A 373 -8.41 4.92 17.08
CA ASP A 373 -8.36 4.57 18.51
C ASP A 373 -7.19 5.29 19.22
N PRO A 374 -7.36 5.73 20.47
CA PRO A 374 -6.26 6.32 21.25
C PRO A 374 -5.02 5.42 21.36
N ASP A 375 -5.21 4.10 21.36
CA ASP A 375 -4.13 3.10 21.46
C ASP A 375 -3.46 2.79 20.09
N ALA A 376 -3.92 3.34 18.96
CA ALA A 376 -3.42 3.01 17.63
C ALA A 376 -1.88 3.13 17.53
N GLN A 377 -1.30 4.20 18.08
CA GLN A 377 0.16 4.39 18.05
C GLN A 377 0.91 3.40 18.97
N VAL A 378 0.25 2.89 20.01
CA VAL A 378 0.80 1.83 20.87
C VAL A 378 0.84 0.50 20.11
N TYR A 379 -0.21 0.18 19.35
CA TYR A 379 -0.21 -1.01 18.45
C TYR A 379 0.87 -0.92 17.38
N GLU A 380 1.06 0.24 16.78
CA GLU A 380 2.14 0.45 15.81
C GLU A 380 3.53 0.28 16.47
N ALA A 381 3.71 0.77 17.69
CA ALA A 381 4.93 0.59 18.46
C ALA A 381 5.19 -0.89 18.81
N ILE A 382 4.16 -1.63 19.21
CA ILE A 382 4.22 -3.09 19.44
C ILE A 382 4.62 -3.82 18.16
N ASN A 383 3.98 -3.51 17.04
CA ASN A 383 4.32 -4.11 15.75
C ASN A 383 5.79 -3.87 15.40
N ARG A 384 6.28 -2.65 15.55
CA ARG A 384 7.71 -2.33 15.29
C ARG A 384 8.65 -3.09 16.21
N LEU A 385 8.32 -3.19 17.49
CA LEU A 385 9.14 -3.93 18.47
C LEU A 385 9.25 -5.41 18.11
N LEU A 386 8.13 -6.01 17.70
CA LEU A 386 8.06 -7.43 17.36
C LEU A 386 8.70 -7.75 16.01
N THR A 387 8.51 -6.90 14.99
CA THR A 387 8.71 -7.32 13.59
C THR A 387 9.66 -6.43 12.79
N SER A 388 9.88 -5.14 13.15
CA SER A 388 10.57 -4.22 12.25
C SER A 388 12.09 -4.35 12.26
N GLY A 389 12.63 -5.02 11.24
CA GLY A 389 14.06 -5.08 10.94
C GLY A 389 14.84 -6.01 11.85
N ARG A 390 16.17 -5.99 11.73
CA ARG A 390 17.05 -6.94 12.41
C ARG A 390 17.12 -6.82 13.94
N THR A 391 16.66 -5.71 14.49
CA THR A 391 16.61 -5.47 15.95
C THR A 391 15.25 -5.79 16.55
N SER A 392 14.31 -6.30 15.77
CA SER A 392 13.00 -6.72 16.25
C SER A 392 13.10 -8.04 17.02
N ARG A 393 12.17 -8.26 17.96
CA ARG A 393 12.21 -9.45 18.84
C ARG A 393 12.06 -10.74 18.06
N PHE A 394 11.17 -10.79 17.06
CA PHE A 394 11.00 -11.99 16.24
C PHE A 394 12.25 -12.29 15.42
N TYR A 395 12.88 -11.26 14.83
CA TYR A 395 14.12 -11.50 14.09
C TYR A 395 15.23 -12.01 15.00
N GLN A 396 15.44 -11.35 16.15
CA GLN A 396 16.49 -11.72 17.09
C GLN A 396 16.29 -13.12 17.67
N GLU A 397 15.07 -13.48 18.02
CA GLU A 397 14.77 -14.75 18.68
C GLU A 397 14.62 -15.90 17.67
N LEU A 398 13.77 -15.73 16.63
CA LEU A 398 13.41 -16.83 15.73
C LEU A 398 14.41 -17.01 14.57
N VAL A 399 14.98 -15.90 14.05
CA VAL A 399 15.83 -15.95 12.86
C VAL A 399 17.30 -16.04 13.24
N GLU A 400 17.81 -15.15 14.09
CA GLU A 400 19.22 -15.08 14.43
C GLU A 400 19.59 -16.01 15.61
N GLY A 401 18.79 -16.01 16.67
CA GLY A 401 19.05 -16.78 17.92
C GLY A 401 18.78 -18.25 17.74
N GLN A 402 17.53 -18.66 17.63
CA GLN A 402 17.14 -20.08 17.52
C GLN A 402 17.32 -20.66 16.11
N GLN A 403 17.40 -19.82 15.09
CA GLN A 403 17.50 -20.20 13.67
C GLN A 403 16.38 -21.16 13.20
N ILE A 404 15.19 -21.00 13.79
CA ILE A 404 14.00 -21.82 13.48
C ILE A 404 13.15 -21.21 12.37
N ALA A 405 13.32 -19.92 12.05
CA ALA A 405 12.61 -19.23 10.99
C ALA A 405 13.58 -18.61 9.97
N LEU A 406 13.18 -18.59 8.70
CA LEU A 406 13.83 -17.84 7.63
C LEU A 406 13.40 -16.38 7.63
N ASN A 407 12.15 -16.12 8.03
CA ASN A 407 11.57 -14.81 8.18
C ASN A 407 10.46 -14.84 9.24
N ALA A 408 10.32 -13.75 9.99
CA ALA A 408 9.20 -13.51 10.89
C ALA A 408 8.89 -12.01 10.89
N ASP A 409 7.64 -11.63 10.56
CA ASP A 409 7.24 -10.24 10.36
C ASP A 409 5.75 -10.06 10.72
N GLY A 410 5.22 -8.84 10.57
CA GLY A 410 3.82 -8.56 10.84
C GLY A 410 3.36 -7.16 10.45
N PHE A 411 2.06 -6.96 10.49
CA PHE A 411 1.39 -5.71 10.13
C PHE A 411 0.33 -5.33 11.17
N TYR A 412 0.29 -4.08 11.56
CA TYR A 412 -0.86 -3.47 12.21
C TYR A 412 -1.77 -2.88 11.12
N GLY A 413 -3.08 -3.05 11.25
CA GLY A 413 -4.03 -2.51 10.29
C GLY A 413 -4.26 -3.39 9.05
N PHE A 414 -4.34 -4.72 9.21
CA PHE A 414 -4.55 -5.65 8.11
C PHE A 414 -6.00 -6.20 8.11
N PRO A 415 -6.72 -6.17 6.97
CA PRO A 415 -6.35 -5.73 5.61
C PRO A 415 -6.57 -4.23 5.37
N GLY A 416 -7.15 -3.51 6.30
CA GLY A 416 -7.40 -2.07 6.35
C GLY A 416 -7.44 -1.59 7.78
N ASP A 417 -7.55 -0.29 8.03
CA ASP A 417 -7.48 0.29 9.38
C ASP A 417 -8.53 1.39 9.65
N ARG A 418 -9.43 1.65 8.70
CA ARG A 418 -10.60 2.56 8.88
C ARG A 418 -11.57 2.03 9.93
N PHE A 419 -11.71 0.72 10.03
CA PHE A 419 -12.54 0.00 11.00
C PHE A 419 -11.67 -0.85 11.93
N PRO A 420 -12.24 -1.43 13.02
CA PRO A 420 -11.53 -2.44 13.80
C PRO A 420 -10.94 -3.53 12.91
N THR A 421 -9.68 -3.83 13.10
CA THR A 421 -8.83 -4.55 12.16
C THR A 421 -8.06 -5.69 12.82
N LEU A 422 -7.03 -6.21 12.16
CA LEU A 422 -6.13 -7.21 12.71
C LEU A 422 -4.70 -6.65 12.85
N MET A 423 -4.03 -7.08 13.91
CA MET A 423 -2.58 -7.20 13.91
C MET A 423 -2.26 -8.60 13.38
N LEU A 424 -1.71 -8.68 12.18
CA LEU A 424 -1.28 -9.92 11.53
C LEU A 424 0.19 -10.14 11.84
N LEU A 425 0.54 -11.33 12.36
CA LEU A 425 1.90 -11.81 12.56
C LEU A 425 2.10 -13.08 11.73
N TYR A 426 3.27 -13.25 11.14
CA TYR A 426 3.56 -14.44 10.35
C TYR A 426 5.02 -14.85 10.42
N ALA A 427 5.28 -16.13 10.17
CA ALA A 427 6.64 -16.65 10.04
C ALA A 427 6.75 -17.75 8.99
N LEU A 428 7.91 -17.78 8.35
CA LEU A 428 8.35 -18.83 7.44
C LEU A 428 9.38 -19.72 8.16
N PRO A 429 9.07 -20.98 8.45
CA PRO A 429 10.00 -21.88 9.14
C PRO A 429 11.30 -22.09 8.34
N ALA A 430 12.40 -22.24 9.04
CA ALA A 430 13.63 -22.78 8.47
C ALA A 430 13.47 -24.32 8.26
N PRO A 431 14.14 -24.90 7.25
CA PRO A 431 14.04 -26.33 6.97
C PRO A 431 14.27 -27.20 8.21
N GLY A 432 13.39 -28.17 8.43
CA GLY A 432 13.46 -29.10 9.56
C GLY A 432 12.73 -28.64 10.83
N ASN A 433 12.13 -27.42 10.82
CA ASN A 433 11.33 -26.93 11.93
C ASN A 433 9.84 -26.98 11.57
N ASP A 434 9.01 -27.32 12.55
CA ASP A 434 7.56 -27.36 12.41
C ASP A 434 6.89 -26.03 12.81
N LEU A 435 5.60 -25.90 12.46
CA LEU A 435 4.83 -24.67 12.73
C LEU A 435 4.50 -24.50 14.21
N ASP A 436 4.46 -25.57 15.01
CA ASP A 436 4.17 -25.48 16.44
C ASP A 436 5.39 -24.93 17.19
N THR A 437 6.60 -25.33 16.81
CA THR A 437 7.86 -24.73 17.30
C THR A 437 7.91 -23.22 17.03
N ILE A 438 7.49 -22.78 15.83
CA ILE A 438 7.40 -21.35 15.46
C ILE A 438 6.36 -20.65 16.32
N ALA A 439 5.14 -21.21 16.42
CA ALA A 439 4.05 -20.64 17.21
C ALA A 439 4.46 -20.45 18.67
N ASP A 440 5.08 -21.47 19.28
CA ASP A 440 5.55 -21.42 20.66
C ASP A 440 6.62 -20.33 20.87
N ALA A 441 7.53 -20.16 19.91
CA ALA A 441 8.54 -19.10 19.98
C ALA A 441 7.92 -17.71 19.88
N MET A 442 6.98 -17.50 18.93
CA MET A 442 6.26 -16.24 18.81
C MET A 442 5.45 -15.93 20.07
N HIS A 443 4.72 -16.92 20.61
CA HIS A 443 3.92 -16.75 21.83
C HIS A 443 4.80 -16.44 23.05
N ARG A 444 6.00 -16.99 23.19
CA ARG A 444 6.93 -16.60 24.26
C ARG A 444 7.27 -15.11 24.22
N GLU A 445 7.50 -14.55 23.02
CA GLU A 445 7.79 -13.12 22.90
C GLU A 445 6.55 -12.25 23.21
N LEU A 446 5.35 -12.70 22.80
CA LEU A 446 4.10 -12.02 23.17
C LEU A 446 3.83 -12.10 24.68
N ASP A 447 4.15 -13.24 25.32
CA ASP A 447 4.02 -13.42 26.75
C ASP A 447 5.00 -12.54 27.55
N LYS A 448 6.23 -12.32 27.06
CA LYS A 448 7.15 -11.34 27.65
C LYS A 448 6.54 -9.95 27.64
N LEU A 449 5.89 -9.51 26.54
CA LEU A 449 5.22 -8.20 26.49
C LEU A 449 4.06 -8.06 27.48
N LYS A 450 3.36 -9.14 27.77
CA LYS A 450 2.26 -9.14 28.76
C LYS A 450 2.74 -9.10 30.20
N ASN A 451 3.85 -9.76 30.48
CA ASN A 451 4.30 -10.04 31.85
C ASN A 451 5.44 -9.13 32.32
N GLU A 452 6.18 -8.53 31.40
CA GLU A 452 7.37 -7.73 31.69
C GLU A 452 7.24 -6.35 31.04
N LEU A 453 7.73 -5.31 31.69
CA LEU A 453 7.89 -4.01 31.06
C LEU A 453 9.05 -4.07 30.05
N ILE A 454 8.88 -3.45 28.89
CA ILE A 454 9.98 -3.31 27.94
C ILE A 454 11.07 -2.39 28.52
N SER A 455 12.30 -2.60 28.10
CA SER A 455 13.41 -1.75 28.52
C SER A 455 13.24 -0.31 27.97
N SER A 456 13.77 0.66 28.69
CA SER A 456 13.83 2.05 28.20
C SER A 456 14.62 2.18 26.90
N GLU A 457 15.64 1.35 26.71
CA GLU A 457 16.43 1.30 25.46
C GLU A 457 15.58 0.82 24.28
N ASP A 458 14.80 -0.26 24.43
CA ASP A 458 13.87 -0.73 23.42
C ASP A 458 12.82 0.35 23.08
N LEU A 459 12.24 0.97 24.10
CA LEU A 459 11.24 2.01 23.91
C LEU A 459 11.80 3.19 23.11
N GLU A 460 12.97 3.72 23.48
CA GLU A 460 13.59 4.84 22.76
C GLU A 460 14.03 4.43 21.34
N ARG A 461 14.46 3.21 21.14
CA ARG A 461 14.78 2.68 19.82
C ARG A 461 13.55 2.67 18.89
N ILE A 462 12.40 2.13 19.32
CA ILE A 462 11.18 2.09 18.51
C ILE A 462 10.59 3.48 18.26
N LYS A 463 10.62 4.39 19.26
CA LYS A 463 10.22 5.79 19.09
C LYS A 463 11.09 6.48 18.03
N THR A 464 12.40 6.30 18.10
CA THR A 464 13.35 6.86 17.14
C THR A 464 13.12 6.32 15.73
N GLN A 465 12.91 5.01 15.59
CA GLN A 465 12.60 4.36 14.31
C GLN A 465 11.27 4.85 13.72
N ALA A 466 10.23 4.99 14.55
CA ALA A 466 8.92 5.50 14.13
C ALA A 466 9.02 6.94 13.63
N ARG A 467 9.69 7.83 14.39
CA ARG A 467 9.94 9.23 14.00
C ARG A 467 10.74 9.30 12.68
N ALA A 468 11.83 8.55 12.57
CA ALA A 468 12.66 8.53 11.37
C ALA A 468 11.90 8.01 10.14
N SER A 469 11.03 7.03 10.31
CA SER A 469 10.17 6.51 9.24
C SER A 469 9.17 7.57 8.76
N ARG A 470 8.49 8.27 9.68
CA ARG A 470 7.58 9.38 9.36
C ARG A 470 8.30 10.51 8.64
N LEU A 471 9.44 10.96 9.15
CA LEU A 471 10.21 12.05 8.52
C LEU A 471 10.66 11.71 7.10
N ARG A 472 11.14 10.48 6.86
CA ARG A 472 11.50 10.04 5.50
C ARG A 472 10.30 10.03 4.54
N MET A 473 9.11 9.65 5.01
CA MET A 473 7.89 9.69 4.20
C MET A 473 7.51 11.13 3.84
N LEU A 474 7.68 12.06 4.77
CA LEU A 474 7.35 13.49 4.59
C LEU A 474 8.40 14.26 3.78
N ASP A 475 9.58 13.69 3.51
CA ASP A 475 10.67 14.33 2.77
C ASP A 475 10.34 14.54 1.29
N SER A 476 9.71 13.58 0.66
CA SER A 476 9.32 13.68 -0.75
C SER A 476 7.93 14.33 -0.92
N ASN A 477 7.74 15.09 -2.02
CA ASN A 477 6.44 15.68 -2.36
C ASN A 477 5.34 14.61 -2.45
N ARG A 478 5.61 13.48 -3.09
CA ARG A 478 4.67 12.36 -3.21
C ARG A 478 4.33 11.72 -1.87
N GLY A 479 5.34 11.47 -1.03
CA GLY A 479 5.11 10.89 0.30
C GLY A 479 4.27 11.81 1.18
N MET A 480 4.54 13.11 1.14
CA MET A 480 3.77 14.12 1.85
C MET A 480 2.33 14.22 1.32
N ALA A 481 2.12 14.26 0.00
CA ALA A 481 0.79 14.31 -0.60
C ALA A 481 -0.05 13.09 -0.22
N ASN A 482 0.52 11.88 -0.29
CA ASN A 482 -0.16 10.66 0.16
C ASN A 482 -0.55 10.75 1.64
N ALA A 483 0.39 11.13 2.51
CA ALA A 483 0.15 11.20 3.95
C ALA A 483 -0.92 12.24 4.32
N LEU A 484 -0.89 13.42 3.69
CA LEU A 484 -1.89 14.48 3.91
C LEU A 484 -3.29 14.02 3.48
N ALA A 485 -3.42 13.43 2.27
CA ALA A 485 -4.70 12.93 1.78
C ALA A 485 -5.25 11.80 2.65
N GLU A 486 -4.43 10.81 2.95
CA GLU A 486 -4.81 9.65 3.75
C GLU A 486 -5.26 10.04 5.16
N VAL A 487 -4.45 10.84 5.88
CA VAL A 487 -4.77 11.25 7.24
C VAL A 487 -5.98 12.19 7.27
N GLN A 488 -6.12 13.09 6.27
CA GLN A 488 -7.32 13.92 6.12
C GLN A 488 -8.59 13.06 6.03
N VAL A 489 -8.57 12.04 5.17
CA VAL A 489 -9.76 11.19 4.94
C VAL A 489 -10.04 10.29 6.13
N LYS A 490 -9.02 9.62 6.67
CA LYS A 490 -9.19 8.65 7.76
C LYS A 490 -9.56 9.28 9.11
N THR A 491 -9.07 10.50 9.38
CA THR A 491 -9.21 11.14 10.69
C THR A 491 -10.02 12.43 10.68
N GLY A 492 -10.34 12.96 9.50
CA GLY A 492 -11.04 14.23 9.33
C GLY A 492 -10.16 15.48 9.48
N ASP A 493 -8.88 15.32 9.89
CA ASP A 493 -7.93 16.44 10.08
C ASP A 493 -6.50 15.99 9.72
N TRP A 494 -5.96 16.52 8.62
CA TRP A 494 -4.60 16.23 8.19
C TRP A 494 -3.52 16.58 9.24
N ARG A 495 -3.80 17.48 10.16
CA ARG A 495 -2.88 17.86 11.27
C ARG A 495 -2.57 16.68 12.19
N ASN A 496 -3.42 15.66 12.20
CA ASN A 496 -3.17 14.44 12.95
C ASN A 496 -1.90 13.71 12.48
N LEU A 497 -1.47 13.90 11.22
CA LEU A 497 -0.19 13.42 10.71
C LEU A 497 1.00 13.87 11.59
N PHE A 498 0.98 15.11 12.05
CA PHE A 498 2.03 15.69 12.88
C PHE A 498 1.82 15.39 14.36
N ARG A 499 0.57 15.39 14.83
CA ARG A 499 0.20 15.01 16.22
C ARG A 499 0.53 13.55 16.54
N GLU A 500 0.62 12.68 15.55
CA GLU A 500 1.09 11.29 15.73
C GLU A 500 2.51 11.22 16.30
N LEU A 501 3.40 12.14 15.94
CA LEU A 501 4.76 12.19 16.47
C LEU A 501 4.77 12.48 17.99
N ASP A 502 3.88 13.38 18.46
CA ASP A 502 3.72 13.66 19.87
C ASP A 502 3.12 12.46 20.62
N ARG A 503 2.14 11.77 20.00
CA ARG A 503 1.56 10.53 20.56
C ARG A 503 2.60 9.42 20.68
N ILE A 504 3.45 9.23 19.67
CA ILE A 504 4.55 8.26 19.72
C ILE A 504 5.54 8.62 20.84
N ALA A 505 5.85 9.91 21.00
CA ALA A 505 6.75 10.37 22.07
C ALA A 505 6.18 10.09 23.48
N ALA A 506 4.87 10.17 23.65
CA ALA A 506 4.19 9.97 24.92
C ALA A 506 4.02 8.49 25.34
N ILE A 507 4.27 7.51 24.46
CA ILE A 507 4.12 6.07 24.78
C ILE A 507 5.04 5.69 25.94
N THR A 508 4.50 4.92 26.89
CA THR A 508 5.22 4.39 28.05
C THR A 508 5.37 2.87 27.98
N PRO A 509 6.30 2.25 28.74
CA PRO A 509 6.37 0.79 28.84
C PRO A 509 5.06 0.17 29.35
N GLU A 510 4.36 0.87 30.26
CA GLU A 510 3.07 0.45 30.82
C GLU A 510 1.96 0.43 29.76
N ASP A 511 1.97 1.37 28.81
CA ASP A 511 1.03 1.36 27.69
C ASP A 511 1.24 0.12 26.80
N ILE A 512 2.48 -0.21 26.48
CA ILE A 512 2.84 -1.42 25.71
C ILE A 512 2.31 -2.67 26.43
N GLN A 513 2.59 -2.80 27.73
CA GLN A 513 2.17 -3.95 28.53
C GLN A 513 0.63 -4.03 28.63
N ARG A 514 -0.04 -2.94 28.93
CA ARG A 514 -1.51 -2.85 29.02
C ARG A 514 -2.17 -3.29 27.72
N VAL A 515 -1.70 -2.79 26.58
CA VAL A 515 -2.22 -3.13 25.25
C VAL A 515 -1.92 -4.57 24.90
N ALA A 516 -0.73 -5.07 25.21
CA ALA A 516 -0.36 -6.49 25.03
C ALA A 516 -1.28 -7.44 25.83
N GLN A 517 -1.54 -7.12 27.11
CA GLN A 517 -2.45 -7.90 27.97
C GLN A 517 -3.89 -7.90 27.48
N LYS A 518 -4.36 -6.77 26.92
CA LYS A 518 -5.69 -6.64 26.33
C LYS A 518 -5.83 -7.51 25.08
N THR A 519 -4.79 -7.58 24.26
CA THR A 519 -4.85 -8.05 22.86
C THR A 519 -4.42 -9.50 22.67
N PHE A 520 -3.24 -9.90 23.22
CA PHE A 520 -2.63 -11.19 22.94
C PHE A 520 -3.20 -12.31 23.82
N LYS A 521 -4.45 -12.64 23.57
CA LYS A 521 -5.20 -13.72 24.23
C LYS A 521 -5.59 -14.77 23.21
N ALA A 522 -5.59 -16.04 23.59
CA ALA A 522 -6.06 -17.12 22.72
C ALA A 522 -7.49 -16.87 22.22
N SER A 523 -8.37 -16.32 23.06
CA SER A 523 -9.75 -15.98 22.67
C SER A 523 -9.86 -14.89 21.59
N ASN A 524 -8.82 -14.12 21.33
CA ASN A 524 -8.77 -13.06 20.33
C ASN A 524 -7.92 -13.44 19.10
N ARG A 525 -7.39 -14.68 19.06
CA ARG A 525 -6.45 -15.15 18.05
C ARG A 525 -7.13 -15.96 16.98
N THR A 526 -6.81 -15.68 15.72
CA THR A 526 -7.11 -16.52 14.56
C THR A 526 -5.81 -17.02 13.96
N VAL A 527 -5.71 -18.33 13.70
CA VAL A 527 -4.50 -18.99 13.18
C VAL A 527 -4.79 -19.60 11.81
N CYS A 528 -3.87 -19.42 10.86
CA CYS A 528 -3.86 -20.16 9.61
C CYS A 528 -2.51 -20.88 9.46
N ARG A 529 -2.57 -22.19 9.20
CA ARG A 529 -1.42 -23.02 8.88
C ARG A 529 -1.46 -23.41 7.41
N LEU A 530 -0.50 -22.94 6.63
CA LEU A 530 -0.26 -23.44 5.29
C LEU A 530 0.79 -24.55 5.37
N LEU A 531 0.44 -25.74 4.95
CA LEU A 531 1.29 -26.90 4.95
C LEU A 531 1.53 -27.40 3.51
N PRO A 532 2.65 -28.07 3.24
CA PRO A 532 2.84 -28.81 2.00
C PRO A 532 1.73 -29.84 1.77
N LYS A 533 1.43 -30.16 0.53
CA LYS A 533 0.65 -31.37 0.23
C LYS A 533 1.45 -32.59 0.71
N ASP A 534 0.78 -33.57 1.30
CA ASP A 534 1.39 -34.84 1.64
C ASP A 534 1.79 -35.56 0.34
N ASP A 535 3.05 -35.98 0.20
CA ASP A 535 3.56 -36.74 -0.95
C ASP A 535 2.93 -38.16 -1.07
N THR A 536 1.92 -38.50 -0.26
CA THR A 536 1.35 -39.84 -0.13
C THR A 536 -0.06 -40.01 -0.68
N ALA A 537 -0.55 -39.05 -1.49
CA ALA A 537 -1.86 -39.15 -2.16
C ALA A 537 -1.69 -39.19 -3.69
N GLU A 538 -1.11 -40.27 -4.22
CA GLU A 538 -1.35 -40.78 -5.57
C GLU A 538 -2.29 -41.98 -5.52
#